data_215efd21bf6803780cb079a1aab34194
#
_entry.id   215efd21bf6803780cb079a1aab34194
#
_cell.length_a   1.000
_cell.length_b   1.000
_cell.length_c   1.000
_cell.angle_alpha   90.00
_cell.angle_beta   90.00
_cell.angle_gamma   90.00
#
_symmetry.space_group_name_H-M   'P 1'
#
loop_
_entity.id
_entity.type
_entity.pdbx_description
1 polymer ?
#
loop_
_entity_poly.entity_id
_entity_poly.type
_entity_poly.pdbx_seq_one_letter_code
_entity_poly.pdbx_strand_id
1 'polypeptide(L)'
;MRSAARLRRARAPHVRRRGFREGAGVDAYVQPQPVDANKPNRYSATLTAHARRGGAQAMLVPCGVDSEKLAQPQIGVASIWWEGNPCNMHLLDLSELVKTSLEQQDLVALRYNAVGVSDAISMGTGGMRYSLQSRDLIADSVETVAAAQFYDGVVTIAGCDKNMPGCVMGMGRLNRPSLMIYGGSIRRGKLPSDGRKINIVDAFEGYGKLVAGSSVA
;
A
#
# COMPACT_ATOMS: atom_id res chain seq x y z
N MET A 1 50.41 -24.72 -25.11
CA MET A 1 49.54 -24.13 -26.13
C MET A 1 48.13 -24.62 -25.89
N ARG A 2 47.26 -23.80 -25.27
CA ARG A 2 45.81 -24.04 -25.18
C ARG A 2 45.09 -22.71 -25.47
N SER A 3 44.28 -22.75 -26.53
CA SER A 3 43.55 -21.66 -27.15
C SER A 3 42.49 -21.07 -26.21
N ALA A 4 42.54 -19.77 -26.02
CA ALA A 4 41.51 -19.01 -25.35
C ALA A 4 40.36 -18.76 -26.33
N ALA A 5 39.24 -19.47 -26.16
CA ALA A 5 38.01 -19.22 -26.92
C ALA A 5 37.37 -17.93 -26.41
N ARG A 6 37.33 -16.91 -27.25
CA ARG A 6 36.58 -15.66 -27.02
C ARG A 6 35.08 -15.94 -27.04
N LEU A 7 34.43 -15.87 -25.87
CA LEU A 7 32.98 -15.80 -25.75
C LEU A 7 32.51 -14.46 -26.38
N ARG A 8 31.93 -14.54 -27.56
CA ARG A 8 31.18 -13.43 -28.15
C ARG A 8 29.93 -13.18 -27.31
N ARG A 9 29.89 -12.05 -26.64
CA ARG A 9 28.66 -11.55 -26.04
C ARG A 9 27.61 -11.31 -27.14
N ALA A 10 26.57 -12.12 -27.17
CA ALA A 10 25.41 -11.85 -27.99
C ALA A 10 24.76 -10.53 -27.50
N ARG A 11 24.67 -9.55 -28.39
CA ARG A 11 23.90 -8.33 -28.14
C ARG A 11 22.43 -8.73 -28.05
N ALA A 12 21.77 -8.37 -26.95
CA ALA A 12 20.32 -8.48 -26.82
C ALA A 12 19.64 -7.74 -27.98
N PRO A 13 18.58 -8.31 -28.57
CA PRO A 13 17.87 -7.63 -29.64
C PRO A 13 17.28 -6.32 -29.12
N HIS A 14 17.57 -5.22 -29.81
CA HIS A 14 16.89 -3.96 -29.59
C HIS A 14 15.38 -4.17 -29.83
N VAL A 15 14.60 -4.22 -28.76
CA VAL A 15 13.16 -4.10 -28.84
C VAL A 15 12.89 -2.69 -29.35
N ARG A 16 12.60 -2.56 -30.65
CA ARG A 16 12.05 -1.32 -31.22
C ARG A 16 10.75 -1.07 -30.47
N ARG A 17 10.71 -0.05 -29.62
CA ARG A 17 9.46 0.53 -29.15
C ARG A 17 8.69 0.92 -30.41
N ARG A 18 7.66 0.15 -30.75
CA ARG A 18 6.68 0.59 -31.75
C ARG A 18 6.08 1.86 -31.17
N GLY A 19 6.35 2.99 -31.83
CA GLY A 19 5.70 4.24 -31.51
C GLY A 19 4.20 4.01 -31.58
N PHE A 20 3.53 4.21 -30.47
CA PHE A 20 2.10 4.39 -30.47
C PHE A 20 1.83 5.59 -31.36
N ARG A 21 1.06 5.41 -32.42
CA ARG A 21 0.59 6.52 -33.25
C ARG A 21 -0.22 7.42 -32.34
N GLU A 22 0.14 8.70 -32.31
CA GLU A 22 -0.69 9.77 -31.79
C GLU A 22 -2.01 9.74 -32.56
N GLY A 23 -3.03 9.21 -31.93
CA GLY A 23 -4.40 9.13 -32.41
C GLY A 23 -5.34 9.16 -31.23
N ALA A 24 -5.92 10.31 -30.98
CA ALA A 24 -6.98 10.60 -30.01
C ALA A 24 -6.65 10.16 -28.54
N GLY A 25 -5.81 10.95 -27.89
CA GLY A 25 -5.97 11.36 -26.50
C GLY A 25 -6.25 10.31 -25.46
N VAL A 26 -5.32 9.39 -25.22
CA VAL A 26 -5.06 8.94 -23.85
C VAL A 26 -3.68 9.48 -23.52
N ASP A 27 -3.63 10.66 -22.93
CA ASP A 27 -2.41 11.21 -22.38
C ASP A 27 -1.85 10.20 -21.37
N ALA A 28 -0.83 9.49 -21.80
CA ALA A 28 -0.19 8.48 -21.02
C ALA A 28 0.34 9.12 -19.73
N TYR A 29 -0.18 8.68 -18.58
CA TYR A 29 0.36 8.96 -17.26
C TYR A 29 0.49 10.43 -16.81
N VAL A 30 -0.38 11.30 -17.23
CA VAL A 30 -0.55 12.58 -16.53
C VAL A 30 -1.41 12.34 -15.30
N GLN A 31 -0.86 12.62 -14.12
CA GLN A 31 -1.63 12.59 -12.88
C GLN A 31 -2.91 13.41 -13.08
N PRO A 32 -4.09 12.90 -12.66
CA PRO A 32 -5.33 13.65 -12.80
C PRO A 32 -5.20 15.03 -12.18
N GLN A 33 -5.45 16.05 -12.98
CA GLN A 33 -5.38 17.44 -12.50
C GLN A 33 -6.63 17.77 -11.70
N PRO A 34 -6.55 18.66 -10.71
CA PRO A 34 -7.71 19.12 -9.96
C PRO A 34 -8.67 19.90 -10.88
N VAL A 35 -9.98 19.67 -10.71
CA VAL A 35 -11.02 20.42 -11.43
C VAL A 35 -11.04 21.87 -10.98
N ASP A 36 -10.87 22.11 -9.67
CA ASP A 36 -10.75 23.42 -9.05
C ASP A 36 -9.81 23.32 -7.86
N ALA A 37 -8.62 23.88 -7.98
CA ALA A 37 -7.58 23.78 -6.96
C ALA A 37 -7.96 24.40 -5.60
N ASN A 38 -8.96 25.27 -5.58
CA ASN A 38 -9.41 25.98 -4.38
C ASN A 38 -10.47 25.19 -3.59
N LYS A 39 -11.00 24.10 -4.16
CA LYS A 39 -12.02 23.27 -3.49
C LYS A 39 -11.40 22.08 -2.78
N PRO A 40 -11.95 21.67 -1.63
CA PRO A 40 -11.47 20.47 -0.92
C PRO A 40 -11.69 19.18 -1.71
N ASN A 41 -12.76 19.08 -2.51
CA ASN A 41 -13.07 17.96 -3.41
C ASN A 41 -12.50 18.15 -4.83
N ARG A 42 -11.32 18.73 -4.94
CA ARG A 42 -10.73 19.18 -6.22
C ARG A 42 -10.46 18.06 -7.23
N TYR A 43 -10.21 16.86 -6.78
CA TYR A 43 -10.00 15.69 -7.65
C TYR A 43 -11.29 14.89 -7.84
N SER A 44 -12.00 14.56 -6.75
CA SER A 44 -13.21 13.74 -6.79
C SER A 44 -14.35 14.42 -7.56
N ALA A 45 -14.38 15.75 -7.62
CA ALA A 45 -15.28 16.52 -8.46
C ALA A 45 -15.22 16.11 -9.94
N THR A 46 -14.11 15.55 -10.42
CA THR A 46 -14.01 14.97 -11.76
C THR A 46 -15.09 13.90 -12.01
N LEU A 47 -15.43 13.12 -11.00
CA LEU A 47 -16.44 12.04 -11.08
C LEU A 47 -17.81 12.50 -10.60
N THR A 48 -17.89 13.49 -9.70
CA THR A 48 -19.10 13.80 -8.95
C THR A 48 -19.78 15.10 -9.33
N ALA A 49 -19.06 16.08 -9.87
CA ALA A 49 -19.63 17.43 -10.10
C ALA A 49 -20.38 17.59 -11.44
N HIS A 50 -20.22 16.70 -12.40
CA HIS A 50 -20.73 16.90 -13.75
C HIS A 50 -21.77 15.85 -14.15
N ALA A 51 -22.91 16.29 -14.69
CA ALA A 51 -23.99 15.41 -15.17
C ALA A 51 -23.53 14.34 -16.19
N ARG A 52 -22.49 14.64 -16.99
CA ARG A 52 -21.87 13.65 -17.91
C ARG A 52 -21.25 12.44 -17.20
N ARG A 53 -21.07 12.50 -15.89
CA ARG A 53 -20.52 11.44 -15.04
C ARG A 53 -21.60 10.65 -14.28
N GLY A 54 -22.85 10.73 -14.73
CA GLY A 54 -23.96 10.01 -14.10
C GLY A 54 -23.71 8.51 -13.90
N GLY A 55 -22.98 7.87 -14.81
CA GLY A 55 -22.56 6.47 -14.63
C GLY A 55 -21.63 6.26 -13.44
N ALA A 56 -20.64 7.14 -13.23
CA ALA A 56 -19.76 7.08 -12.07
C ALA A 56 -20.53 7.35 -10.76
N GLN A 57 -21.41 8.34 -10.78
CA GLN A 57 -22.27 8.68 -9.63
C GLN A 57 -23.18 7.50 -9.27
N ALA A 58 -23.82 6.86 -10.25
CA ALA A 58 -24.66 5.68 -10.04
C ALA A 58 -23.89 4.49 -9.44
N MET A 59 -22.59 4.35 -9.74
CA MET A 59 -21.73 3.33 -9.12
C MET A 59 -21.31 3.70 -7.69
N LEU A 60 -21.24 4.97 -7.36
CA LEU A 60 -20.88 5.43 -6.01
C LEU A 60 -22.02 5.30 -5.01
N VAL A 61 -23.28 5.41 -5.45
CA VAL A 61 -24.46 5.32 -4.59
C VAL A 61 -24.50 4.03 -3.76
N PRO A 62 -24.37 2.81 -4.33
CA PRO A 62 -24.36 1.59 -3.55
C PRO A 62 -23.11 1.46 -2.65
N CYS A 63 -22.09 2.25 -2.86
CA CYS A 63 -20.92 2.34 -1.97
C CYS A 63 -21.16 3.30 -0.79
N GLY A 64 -22.35 3.87 -0.65
CA GLY A 64 -22.71 4.79 0.43
C GLY A 64 -22.38 6.26 0.14
N VAL A 65 -22.06 6.60 -1.12
CA VAL A 65 -21.83 7.98 -1.58
C VAL A 65 -23.08 8.44 -2.32
N ASP A 66 -24.09 8.80 -1.57
CA ASP A 66 -25.36 9.32 -2.09
C ASP A 66 -25.25 10.77 -2.61
N SER A 67 -26.38 11.32 -3.08
CA SER A 67 -26.44 12.65 -3.65
C SER A 67 -25.96 13.77 -2.71
N GLU A 68 -26.13 13.60 -1.40
CA GLU A 68 -25.71 14.59 -0.41
C GLU A 68 -24.20 14.59 -0.22
N LYS A 69 -23.58 13.42 -0.36
CA LYS A 69 -22.13 13.22 -0.19
C LYS A 69 -21.31 13.45 -1.47
N LEU A 70 -21.93 13.54 -2.63
CA LEU A 70 -21.19 13.72 -3.89
C LEU A 70 -20.33 15.00 -3.93
N ALA A 71 -20.69 16.02 -3.15
CA ALA A 71 -19.92 17.26 -3.04
C ALA A 71 -18.83 17.23 -1.98
N GLN A 72 -18.80 16.20 -1.13
CA GLN A 72 -17.80 16.05 -0.08
C GLN A 72 -16.47 15.53 -0.65
N PRO A 73 -15.32 15.89 -0.02
CA PRO A 73 -14.04 15.34 -0.40
C PRO A 73 -13.99 13.83 -0.13
N GLN A 74 -13.40 13.09 -1.07
CA GLN A 74 -13.23 11.63 -0.96
C GLN A 74 -11.83 11.27 -0.53
N ILE A 75 -11.71 10.55 0.57
CA ILE A 75 -10.45 10.12 1.17
C ILE A 75 -10.30 8.60 1.05
N GLY A 76 -9.23 8.18 0.36
CA GLY A 76 -8.86 6.78 0.33
C GLY A 76 -8.22 6.36 1.65
N VAL A 77 -8.71 5.28 2.26
CA VAL A 77 -8.10 4.69 3.46
C VAL A 77 -7.44 3.38 3.06
N ALA A 78 -6.14 3.45 2.79
CA ALA A 78 -5.33 2.34 2.32
C ALA A 78 -4.73 1.57 3.49
N SER A 79 -5.21 0.38 3.78
CA SER A 79 -4.69 -0.48 4.83
C SER A 79 -3.76 -1.56 4.26
N ILE A 80 -2.72 -1.92 5.01
CA ILE A 80 -1.89 -3.10 4.73
C ILE A 80 -2.29 -4.21 5.71
N TRP A 81 -3.58 -4.50 5.75
CA TRP A 81 -4.13 -5.52 6.62
C TRP A 81 -4.07 -6.92 5.98
N TRP A 82 -3.68 -7.91 6.77
CA TRP A 82 -3.99 -9.33 6.55
C TRP A 82 -3.83 -10.11 7.87
N GLU A 83 -4.47 -11.27 7.97
CA GLU A 83 -4.51 -12.05 9.21
C GLU A 83 -3.18 -12.73 9.56
N GLY A 84 -2.39 -13.10 8.56
CA GLY A 84 -1.20 -13.94 8.70
C GLY A 84 0.04 -13.23 9.23
N ASN A 85 -0.07 -12.02 9.80
CA ASN A 85 1.05 -11.30 10.40
C ASN A 85 0.62 -10.50 11.63
N PRO A 86 1.26 -10.70 12.80
CA PRO A 86 0.90 -9.98 14.01
C PRO A 86 1.11 -8.46 13.93
N CYS A 87 1.93 -7.97 13.00
CA CYS A 87 2.06 -6.53 12.76
C CYS A 87 0.84 -5.93 12.02
N ASN A 88 0.02 -6.75 11.37
CA ASN A 88 -1.01 -6.29 10.43
C ASN A 88 -2.42 -6.74 10.80
N MET A 89 -2.57 -7.81 11.59
CA MET A 89 -3.88 -8.42 11.87
C MET A 89 -4.91 -7.48 12.50
N HIS A 90 -4.49 -6.45 13.20
CA HIS A 90 -5.34 -5.45 13.85
C HIS A 90 -5.62 -4.20 12.98
N LEU A 91 -4.99 -4.09 11.81
CA LEU A 91 -5.12 -2.89 10.98
C LEU A 91 -6.50 -2.76 10.35
N LEU A 92 -7.29 -3.83 10.28
CA LEU A 92 -8.67 -3.77 9.82
C LEU A 92 -9.53 -2.93 10.77
N ASP A 93 -9.46 -3.21 12.07
CA ASP A 93 -10.19 -2.47 13.10
C ASP A 93 -9.73 -1.01 13.15
N LEU A 94 -8.41 -0.79 13.04
CA LEU A 94 -7.86 0.56 12.98
C LEU A 94 -8.36 1.33 11.75
N SER A 95 -8.51 0.66 10.60
CA SER A 95 -9.05 1.28 9.39
C SER A 95 -10.53 1.67 9.53
N GLU A 96 -11.31 0.92 10.32
CA GLU A 96 -12.70 1.26 10.65
C GLU A 96 -12.77 2.53 11.52
N LEU A 97 -11.92 2.62 12.53
CA LEU A 97 -11.83 3.81 13.39
C LEU A 97 -11.47 5.05 12.58
N VAL A 98 -10.49 4.91 11.67
CA VAL A 98 -10.08 6.00 10.77
C VAL A 98 -11.23 6.42 9.86
N LYS A 99 -11.93 5.46 9.25
CA LYS A 99 -13.11 5.73 8.41
C LYS A 99 -14.15 6.52 9.20
N THR A 100 -14.55 6.03 10.34
CA THR A 100 -15.55 6.68 11.20
C THR A 100 -15.13 8.10 11.59
N SER A 101 -13.85 8.30 11.93
CA SER A 101 -13.32 9.61 12.31
C SER A 101 -13.34 10.61 11.15
N LEU A 102 -13.07 10.17 9.92
CA LEU A 102 -13.15 10.99 8.72
C LEU A 102 -14.61 11.36 8.40
N GLU A 103 -15.53 10.40 8.51
CA GLU A 103 -16.94 10.64 8.25
C GLU A 103 -17.57 11.64 9.25
N GLN A 104 -17.07 11.67 10.49
CA GLN A 104 -17.45 12.69 11.50
C GLN A 104 -16.98 14.11 11.14
N GLN A 105 -16.11 14.25 10.15
CA GLN A 105 -15.59 15.53 9.64
C GLN A 105 -16.18 15.88 8.25
N ASP A 106 -17.36 15.32 7.93
CA ASP A 106 -18.04 15.52 6.64
C ASP A 106 -17.17 15.12 5.43
N LEU A 107 -16.32 14.10 5.58
CA LEU A 107 -15.53 13.51 4.51
C LEU A 107 -16.09 12.15 4.11
N VAL A 108 -15.99 11.80 2.85
CA VAL A 108 -16.28 10.45 2.36
C VAL A 108 -15.04 9.59 2.48
N ALA A 109 -15.07 8.57 3.32
CA ALA A 109 -13.94 7.67 3.53
C ALA A 109 -14.18 6.29 2.88
N LEU A 110 -13.32 5.92 1.93
CA LEU A 110 -13.42 4.68 1.17
C LEU A 110 -12.20 3.80 1.45
N ARG A 111 -12.43 2.66 2.12
CA ARG A 111 -11.38 1.73 2.54
C ARG A 111 -11.01 0.76 1.42
N TYR A 112 -9.71 0.47 1.32
CA TYR A 112 -9.18 -0.60 0.49
C TYR A 112 -7.89 -1.15 1.09
N ASN A 113 -7.48 -2.35 0.65
CA ASN A 113 -6.25 -2.97 1.09
C ASN A 113 -5.21 -3.01 -0.04
N ALA A 114 -3.95 -2.88 0.34
CA ALA A 114 -2.82 -3.26 -0.48
C ALA A 114 -2.15 -4.52 0.08
N VAL A 115 -1.27 -5.12 -0.72
CA VAL A 115 -0.52 -6.33 -0.33
C VAL A 115 0.53 -6.01 0.74
N GLY A 116 0.97 -7.04 1.48
CA GLY A 116 2.08 -6.92 2.42
C GLY A 116 2.86 -8.23 2.52
N VAL A 117 4.08 -8.14 3.04
CA VAL A 117 4.95 -9.28 3.35
C VAL A 117 5.49 -9.12 4.77
N SER A 118 5.57 -10.20 5.50
CA SER A 118 6.24 -10.24 6.81
C SER A 118 7.65 -10.78 6.67
N ASP A 119 8.64 -9.93 6.88
CA ASP A 119 10.05 -10.32 6.86
C ASP A 119 10.35 -11.34 7.96
N ALA A 120 9.81 -11.14 9.15
CA ALA A 120 10.05 -12.04 10.28
C ALA A 120 9.54 -13.47 10.02
N ILE A 121 8.40 -13.63 9.32
CA ILE A 121 7.88 -14.96 8.96
C ILE A 121 8.69 -15.56 7.82
N SER A 122 9.15 -14.76 6.87
CA SER A 122 9.89 -15.21 5.69
C SER A 122 11.40 -15.38 5.94
N MET A 123 11.92 -14.91 7.08
CA MET A 123 13.35 -14.85 7.36
C MET A 123 14.01 -16.24 7.24
N GLY A 124 15.18 -16.27 6.59
CA GLY A 124 15.92 -17.52 6.34
C GLY A 124 15.34 -18.40 5.23
N THR A 125 14.29 -17.97 4.54
CA THR A 125 13.66 -18.73 3.45
C THR A 125 13.72 -18.00 2.11
N GLY A 126 13.34 -18.68 1.02
CA GLY A 126 13.18 -18.06 -0.30
C GLY A 126 12.12 -16.96 -0.34
N GLY A 127 11.21 -16.91 0.63
CA GLY A 127 10.17 -15.88 0.77
C GLY A 127 10.74 -14.47 0.98
N MET A 128 11.95 -14.36 1.55
CA MET A 128 12.62 -13.06 1.71
C MET A 128 12.90 -12.32 0.40
N ARG A 129 12.92 -13.03 -0.73
CA ARG A 129 13.10 -12.42 -2.06
C ARG A 129 11.95 -11.48 -2.42
N TYR A 130 10.80 -11.62 -1.80
CA TYR A 130 9.62 -10.79 -2.02
C TYR A 130 9.53 -9.58 -1.08
N SER A 131 10.39 -9.52 -0.07
CA SER A 131 10.36 -8.49 0.97
C SER A 131 10.55 -7.08 0.37
N LEU A 132 11.69 -6.81 -0.26
CA LEU A 132 11.99 -5.48 -0.79
C LEU A 132 11.06 -5.07 -1.94
N GLN A 133 10.72 -6.00 -2.82
CA GLN A 133 9.83 -5.75 -3.96
C GLN A 133 8.41 -5.41 -3.51
N SER A 134 7.97 -5.87 -2.34
CA SER A 134 6.65 -5.55 -1.82
C SER A 134 6.43 -4.05 -1.62
N ARG A 135 7.50 -3.26 -1.40
CA ARG A 135 7.40 -1.79 -1.31
C ARG A 135 6.87 -1.16 -2.58
N ASP A 136 7.37 -1.61 -3.73
CA ASP A 136 6.93 -1.08 -5.02
C ASP A 136 5.48 -1.47 -5.30
N LEU A 137 5.09 -2.72 -5.00
CA LEU A 137 3.70 -3.17 -5.14
C LEU A 137 2.73 -2.40 -4.25
N ILE A 138 3.15 -2.08 -3.03
CA ILE A 138 2.36 -1.25 -2.11
C ILE A 138 2.22 0.16 -2.68
N ALA A 139 3.32 0.76 -3.12
CA ALA A 139 3.32 2.09 -3.71
C ALA A 139 2.43 2.15 -4.95
N ASP A 140 2.56 1.16 -5.85
CA ASP A 140 1.73 1.03 -7.05
C ASP A 140 0.25 0.87 -6.70
N SER A 141 -0.07 0.08 -5.67
CA SER A 141 -1.45 -0.13 -5.21
C SER A 141 -2.07 1.16 -4.67
N VAL A 142 -1.34 1.88 -3.81
CA VAL A 142 -1.80 3.14 -3.22
C VAL A 142 -2.02 4.20 -4.30
N GLU A 143 -1.04 4.37 -5.19
CA GLU A 143 -1.10 5.33 -6.28
C GLU A 143 -2.23 4.99 -7.26
N THR A 144 -2.30 3.73 -7.71
CA THR A 144 -3.27 3.29 -8.72
C THR A 144 -4.71 3.52 -8.27
N VAL A 145 -5.04 3.07 -7.06
CA VAL A 145 -6.42 3.21 -6.56
C VAL A 145 -6.76 4.68 -6.35
N ALA A 146 -5.90 5.42 -5.65
CA ALA A 146 -6.18 6.80 -5.30
C ALA A 146 -6.23 7.73 -6.54
N ALA A 147 -5.37 7.50 -7.53
CA ALA A 147 -5.35 8.26 -8.76
C ALA A 147 -6.55 7.92 -9.65
N ALA A 148 -6.81 6.62 -9.89
CA ALA A 148 -7.90 6.17 -10.76
C ALA A 148 -9.29 6.51 -10.21
N GLN A 149 -9.46 6.48 -8.89
CA GLN A 149 -10.72 6.83 -8.22
C GLN A 149 -10.80 8.33 -7.88
N PHE A 150 -9.80 9.12 -8.23
CA PHE A 150 -9.76 10.56 -8.01
C PHE A 150 -9.92 10.96 -6.54
N TYR A 151 -9.39 10.19 -5.60
CA TYR A 151 -9.44 10.57 -4.19
C TYR A 151 -8.69 11.87 -3.94
N ASP A 152 -9.27 12.75 -3.13
CA ASP A 152 -8.71 14.07 -2.80
C ASP A 152 -7.53 13.99 -1.84
N GLY A 153 -7.48 12.95 -1.05
CA GLY A 153 -6.41 12.63 -0.14
C GLY A 153 -6.35 11.15 0.21
N VAL A 154 -5.31 10.72 0.91
CA VAL A 154 -5.12 9.32 1.33
C VAL A 154 -4.65 9.24 2.77
N VAL A 155 -5.27 8.36 3.54
CA VAL A 155 -4.73 7.88 4.82
C VAL A 155 -4.22 6.47 4.61
N THR A 156 -2.93 6.24 4.80
CA THR A 156 -2.33 4.91 4.75
C THR A 156 -2.16 4.35 6.15
N ILE A 157 -2.48 3.07 6.36
CA ILE A 157 -2.37 2.40 7.65
C ILE A 157 -1.46 1.19 7.48
N ALA A 158 -0.25 1.29 8.01
CA ALA A 158 0.82 0.31 7.82
C ALA A 158 1.27 -0.31 9.15
N GLY A 159 1.60 -1.58 9.09
CA GLY A 159 2.36 -2.31 10.11
C GLY A 159 3.76 -2.61 9.61
N CYS A 160 4.37 -3.66 9.86
CA CYS A 160 5.60 -4.26 9.34
C CYS A 160 6.60 -3.31 8.60
N ASP A 161 7.88 -3.61 8.66
CA ASP A 161 8.99 -2.72 8.28
C ASP A 161 9.06 -2.35 6.78
N LYS A 162 8.58 -3.19 5.87
CA LYS A 162 8.55 -2.87 4.42
C LYS A 162 7.23 -2.21 3.98
N ASN A 163 6.18 -2.37 4.79
CA ASN A 163 4.88 -1.77 4.47
C ASN A 163 4.91 -0.23 4.60
N MET A 164 5.55 0.28 5.65
CA MET A 164 5.65 1.72 5.89
C MET A 164 6.35 2.47 4.75
N PRO A 165 7.58 2.10 4.33
CA PRO A 165 8.22 2.79 3.22
C PRO A 165 7.45 2.63 1.91
N GLY A 166 6.79 1.50 1.66
CA GLY A 166 5.92 1.33 0.50
C GLY A 166 4.76 2.32 0.49
N CYS A 167 4.10 2.53 1.63
CA CYS A 167 3.06 3.54 1.77
C CYS A 167 3.59 4.96 1.52
N VAL A 168 4.74 5.32 2.12
CA VAL A 168 5.35 6.64 1.93
C VAL A 168 5.72 6.88 0.47
N MET A 169 6.25 5.87 -0.23
CA MET A 169 6.54 5.94 -1.66
C MET A 169 5.27 6.21 -2.47
N GLY A 170 4.18 5.50 -2.20
CA GLY A 170 2.89 5.71 -2.87
C GLY A 170 2.32 7.10 -2.61
N MET A 171 2.36 7.57 -1.38
CA MET A 171 1.94 8.93 -1.00
C MET A 171 2.77 9.99 -1.74
N GLY A 172 4.10 9.83 -1.81
CA GLY A 172 5.00 10.74 -2.52
C GLY A 172 4.72 10.79 -4.02
N ARG A 173 4.47 9.63 -4.66
CA ARG A 173 4.11 9.56 -6.08
C ARG A 173 2.76 10.21 -6.37
N LEU A 174 1.78 9.97 -5.50
CA LEU A 174 0.43 10.52 -5.63
C LEU A 174 0.41 12.05 -5.51
N ASN A 175 1.30 12.63 -4.71
CA ASN A 175 1.42 14.08 -4.48
C ASN A 175 0.08 14.75 -4.14
N ARG A 176 -0.69 14.14 -3.24
CA ARG A 176 -1.95 14.67 -2.69
C ARG A 176 -1.86 14.74 -1.17
N PRO A 177 -2.75 15.47 -0.49
CA PRO A 177 -2.83 15.45 0.97
C PRO A 177 -2.83 14.02 1.48
N SER A 178 -1.87 13.67 2.33
CA SER A 178 -1.69 12.29 2.77
C SER A 178 -1.20 12.22 4.20
N LEU A 179 -1.67 11.20 4.93
CA LEU A 179 -1.27 10.90 6.29
C LEU A 179 -0.93 9.42 6.41
N MET A 180 0.16 9.07 7.08
CA MET A 180 0.45 7.69 7.41
C MET A 180 0.21 7.45 8.90
N ILE A 181 -0.53 6.39 9.20
CA ILE A 181 -0.72 5.87 10.56
C ILE A 181 0.08 4.59 10.69
N TYR A 182 0.98 4.56 11.67
CA TYR A 182 1.70 3.34 12.02
C TYR A 182 0.90 2.52 13.03
N GLY A 183 0.61 1.28 12.70
CA GLY A 183 -0.16 0.36 13.54
C GLY A 183 0.57 -0.13 14.79
N GLY A 184 1.82 0.28 15.00
CA GLY A 184 2.62 -0.11 16.14
C GLY A 184 3.36 -1.44 15.96
N SER A 185 4.15 -1.81 16.97
CA SER A 185 4.88 -3.08 17.01
C SER A 185 4.01 -4.22 17.55
N ILE A 186 4.42 -5.45 17.30
CA ILE A 186 3.74 -6.64 17.84
C ILE A 186 3.84 -6.69 19.37
N ARG A 187 2.81 -7.25 19.99
CA ARG A 187 2.80 -7.45 21.44
C ARG A 187 3.80 -8.54 21.83
N ARG A 188 4.42 -8.38 23.00
CA ARG A 188 5.27 -9.43 23.59
C ARG A 188 4.43 -10.65 23.92
N GLY A 189 4.97 -11.83 23.62
CA GLY A 189 4.46 -13.11 24.07
C GLY A 189 4.91 -13.44 25.49
N LYS A 190 4.51 -14.63 25.96
CA LYS A 190 4.99 -15.22 27.22
C LYS A 190 5.59 -16.57 26.93
N LEU A 191 6.74 -16.87 27.55
CA LEU A 191 7.32 -18.19 27.50
C LEU A 191 6.45 -19.16 28.32
N PRO A 192 6.02 -20.30 27.75
CA PRO A 192 5.11 -21.22 28.48
C PRO A 192 5.72 -21.82 29.74
N SER A 193 7.05 -21.98 29.82
CA SER A 193 7.74 -22.63 30.92
C SER A 193 7.75 -21.82 32.22
N ASP A 194 7.87 -20.48 32.15
CA ASP A 194 8.06 -19.61 33.31
C ASP A 194 7.20 -18.35 33.28
N GLY A 195 6.41 -18.12 32.22
CA GLY A 195 5.58 -16.94 32.06
C GLY A 195 6.33 -15.65 31.73
N ARG A 196 7.64 -15.71 31.53
CA ARG A 196 8.49 -14.56 31.18
C ARG A 196 8.03 -13.95 29.86
N LYS A 197 7.97 -12.62 29.83
CA LYS A 197 7.66 -11.88 28.58
C LYS A 197 8.83 -11.96 27.63
N ILE A 198 8.55 -12.41 26.40
CA ILE A 198 9.51 -12.51 25.30
C ILE A 198 9.01 -11.74 24.08
N ASN A 199 9.93 -11.26 23.29
CA ASN A 199 9.67 -10.62 22.00
C ASN A 199 10.21 -11.48 20.85
N ILE A 200 10.07 -11.01 19.62
CA ILE A 200 10.50 -11.77 18.43
C ILE A 200 12.03 -11.96 18.39
N VAL A 201 12.81 -11.03 18.94
CA VAL A 201 14.27 -11.13 18.99
C VAL A 201 14.66 -12.27 19.92
N ASP A 202 14.02 -12.38 21.08
CA ASP A 202 14.26 -13.48 22.04
C ASP A 202 14.02 -14.87 21.38
N ALA A 203 13.01 -14.95 20.48
CA ALA A 203 12.73 -16.19 19.74
C ALA A 203 13.85 -16.53 18.74
N PHE A 204 14.38 -15.55 18.01
CA PHE A 204 15.51 -15.75 17.10
C PHE A 204 16.80 -16.08 17.84
N GLU A 205 17.06 -15.43 18.98
CA GLU A 205 18.21 -15.75 19.83
C GLU A 205 18.11 -17.16 20.42
N GLY A 206 16.93 -17.59 20.85
CA GLY A 206 16.67 -18.94 21.32
C GLY A 206 16.98 -19.98 20.26
N TYR A 207 16.55 -19.76 19.02
CA TYR A 207 16.89 -20.62 17.89
C TYR A 207 18.40 -20.64 17.64
N GLY A 208 19.07 -19.49 17.66
CA GLY A 208 20.52 -19.40 17.50
C GLY A 208 21.30 -20.21 18.57
N LYS A 209 20.87 -20.15 19.82
CA LYS A 209 21.43 -20.94 20.92
C LYS A 209 21.23 -22.44 20.70
N LEU A 210 20.03 -22.84 20.26
CA LEU A 210 19.75 -24.26 19.95
C LEU A 210 20.67 -24.79 18.86
N VAL A 211 20.84 -24.04 17.75
CA VAL A 211 21.74 -24.44 16.65
C VAL A 211 23.20 -24.50 17.10
N ALA A 212 23.61 -23.61 17.99
CA ALA A 212 24.95 -23.60 18.57
C ALA A 212 25.19 -24.69 19.63
N GLY A 213 24.22 -25.58 19.92
CA GLY A 213 24.32 -26.60 20.93
C GLY A 213 24.32 -26.08 22.37
N SER A 214 23.90 -24.84 22.59
CA SER A 214 23.77 -24.23 23.92
C SER A 214 22.40 -24.54 24.51
N SER A 215 22.31 -24.71 25.85
CA SER A 215 21.01 -24.90 26.49
C SER A 215 20.11 -23.68 26.27
N VAL A 216 18.93 -23.93 25.75
CA VAL A 216 17.86 -22.92 25.69
C VAL A 216 17.10 -23.02 27.02
N ALA A 217 17.33 -22.05 27.88
CA ALA A 217 16.56 -21.89 29.12
C ALA A 217 15.23 -21.22 28.85
#